data_91c7819988bcafbe7b285bc5b8ad8343
#
_entry.id   91c7819988bcafbe7b285bc5b8ad8343
#
_cell.length_a   1.000
_cell.length_b   1.000
_cell.length_c   1.000
_cell.angle_alpha   90.00
_cell.angle_beta   90.00
_cell.angle_gamma   90.00
#
_symmetry.space_group_name_H-M   'P 1'
#
loop_
_entity.id
_entity.type
_entity.pdbx_description
1 polymer ?
#
loop_
_entity_poly.entity_id
_entity_poly.type
_entity_poly.pdbx_seq_one_letter_code
_entity_poly.pdbx_strand_id
1 'polypeptide(L)'
;WVRTNADGSVTILIDGAAKSVTFNKMQATIIANGETVPVALDTGKPLISGPVPGWITAHEDEVVADMGFAGEVRVAADRVKVRKRFLGWANFVFDTRSPFFGKSAGEVASLIVSGPELKPGTSNLALAGDNIWNNAQWQHGDVWTKLLQTIVMAFLGTALGGIVAFPLAFFAARNITPSRLVNQVLKRFFDFMRSIDMLIWALFFTRAFGPGPLAGSAAIFFTEIGTLGKTYSEALENIDDKPREGVVSTGANGLLVQRYGVLPEVIPVFISQTLYQWESNTRGATIIGAVGAGGIGLK
;
A
#
# COMPACT_ATOMS: atom_id res chain seq x y z
N TRP A 1 9.27 -28.40 -1.42
CA TRP A 1 10.66 -28.23 -1.89
C TRP A 1 11.67 -28.73 -0.84
N VAL A 2 11.28 -28.91 0.40
CA VAL A 2 12.06 -29.55 1.46
C VAL A 2 11.45 -30.92 1.74
N ARG A 3 12.24 -31.98 1.71
CA ARG A 3 11.81 -33.34 2.02
C ARG A 3 12.75 -33.95 3.05
N THR A 4 12.22 -34.55 4.09
CA THR A 4 12.99 -35.36 5.01
C THR A 4 12.90 -36.81 4.56
N ASN A 5 14.02 -37.44 4.31
CA ASN A 5 14.12 -38.82 3.87
C ASN A 5 14.01 -39.79 5.07
N ALA A 6 13.74 -41.06 4.80
CA ALA A 6 13.59 -42.10 5.83
C ALA A 6 14.88 -42.35 6.62
N ASP A 7 16.06 -42.02 6.06
CA ASP A 7 17.37 -42.10 6.68
C ASP A 7 17.75 -40.89 7.55
N GLY A 8 16.82 -39.95 7.71
CA GLY A 8 17.02 -38.71 8.47
C GLY A 8 17.76 -37.61 7.72
N SER A 9 18.17 -37.83 6.47
CA SER A 9 18.71 -36.76 5.61
C SER A 9 17.64 -35.82 5.13
N VAL A 10 18.02 -34.56 4.85
CA VAL A 10 17.12 -33.55 4.33
C VAL A 10 17.49 -33.23 2.89
N THR A 11 16.55 -33.35 1.97
CA THR A 11 16.72 -32.97 0.56
C THR A 11 15.95 -31.68 0.28
N ILE A 12 16.64 -30.70 -0.26
CA ILE A 12 16.06 -29.42 -0.69
C ILE A 12 16.14 -29.36 -2.22
N LEU A 13 14.97 -29.29 -2.86
CA LEU A 13 14.85 -29.16 -4.31
C LEU A 13 14.85 -27.67 -4.68
N ILE A 14 15.82 -27.22 -5.46
CA ILE A 14 15.97 -25.82 -5.87
C ILE A 14 15.29 -25.59 -7.22
N ASP A 15 15.59 -26.45 -8.19
CA ASP A 15 14.97 -26.45 -9.51
C ASP A 15 14.61 -27.91 -9.90
N GLY A 16 13.56 -28.39 -9.27
CA GLY A 16 13.19 -29.82 -9.37
C GLY A 16 14.32 -30.75 -8.90
N ALA A 17 14.43 -31.90 -9.56
CA ALA A 17 15.52 -32.85 -9.30
C ALA A 17 16.85 -32.45 -9.94
N ALA A 18 16.85 -31.53 -10.89
CA ALA A 18 18.03 -31.12 -11.63
C ALA A 18 19.00 -30.27 -10.79
N LYS A 19 18.49 -29.53 -9.81
CA LYS A 19 19.28 -28.74 -8.87
C LYS A 19 18.77 -28.96 -7.46
N SER A 20 19.51 -29.70 -6.67
CA SER A 20 19.12 -30.08 -5.31
C SER A 20 20.31 -30.19 -4.39
N VAL A 21 20.07 -30.09 -3.10
CA VAL A 21 21.04 -30.41 -2.07
C VAL A 21 20.42 -31.40 -1.10
N THR A 22 21.16 -32.47 -0.83
CA THR A 22 20.83 -33.46 0.21
C THR A 22 21.89 -33.40 1.26
N PHE A 23 21.54 -33.26 2.53
CA PHE A 23 22.50 -33.20 3.60
C PHE A 23 22.07 -33.97 4.85
N ASN A 24 23.04 -34.43 5.56
CA ASN A 24 22.94 -35.03 6.89
C ASN A 24 23.99 -34.39 7.81
N LYS A 25 24.21 -34.94 9.02
CA LYS A 25 25.17 -34.40 9.98
C LYS A 25 26.64 -34.52 9.53
N MET A 26 26.97 -35.39 8.58
CA MET A 26 28.35 -35.70 8.17
C MET A 26 28.67 -35.28 6.74
N GLN A 27 27.67 -35.14 5.89
CA GLN A 27 27.87 -34.89 4.47
C GLN A 27 26.73 -34.05 3.86
N ALA A 28 27.11 -33.19 2.93
CA ALA A 28 26.17 -32.54 2.04
C ALA A 28 26.49 -32.93 0.60
N THR A 29 25.48 -33.34 -0.17
CA THR A 29 25.60 -33.65 -1.60
C THR A 29 24.89 -32.63 -2.41
N ILE A 30 25.60 -31.92 -3.26
CA ILE A 30 25.06 -30.84 -4.11
C ILE A 30 24.95 -31.38 -5.53
N ILE A 31 23.78 -31.30 -6.11
CA ILE A 31 23.50 -31.70 -7.50
C ILE A 31 23.15 -30.44 -8.29
N ALA A 32 23.93 -30.16 -9.33
CA ALA A 32 23.59 -29.09 -10.27
C ALA A 32 24.30 -29.35 -11.61
N ASN A 33 23.70 -28.88 -12.70
CA ASN A 33 24.24 -28.98 -14.07
C ASN A 33 24.63 -30.42 -14.53
N GLY A 34 23.94 -31.42 -13.98
CA GLY A 34 24.27 -32.84 -14.25
C GLY A 34 25.44 -33.39 -13.46
N GLU A 35 26.07 -32.62 -12.62
CA GLU A 35 27.19 -33.01 -11.76
C GLU A 35 26.74 -33.20 -10.32
N THR A 36 27.37 -34.11 -9.59
CA THR A 36 27.11 -34.39 -8.18
C THR A 36 28.42 -34.17 -7.40
N VAL A 37 28.36 -33.22 -6.46
CA VAL A 37 29.55 -32.85 -5.67
C VAL A 37 29.28 -33.16 -4.19
N PRO A 38 29.99 -34.15 -3.62
CA PRO A 38 29.94 -34.44 -2.20
C PRO A 38 30.81 -33.47 -1.41
N VAL A 39 30.32 -32.95 -0.31
CA VAL A 39 31.00 -32.07 0.64
C VAL A 39 30.97 -32.74 2.01
N ALA A 40 32.12 -33.14 2.52
CA ALA A 40 32.24 -33.72 3.86
C ALA A 40 32.19 -32.62 4.94
N LEU A 41 31.52 -32.90 6.07
CA LEU A 41 31.25 -31.94 7.16
C LEU A 41 31.85 -32.41 8.51
N ASP A 42 32.54 -33.52 8.54
CA ASP A 42 33.00 -34.22 9.73
C ASP A 42 34.27 -33.63 10.38
N THR A 43 35.03 -32.82 9.65
CA THR A 43 36.35 -32.31 10.06
C THR A 43 36.34 -30.88 10.61
N GLY A 44 35.18 -30.32 10.89
CA GLY A 44 35.03 -28.90 11.32
C GLY A 44 35.25 -27.86 10.23
N LYS A 45 35.62 -28.30 9.02
CA LYS A 45 35.65 -27.48 7.79
C LYS A 45 34.99 -28.26 6.65
N PRO A 46 34.23 -27.59 5.75
CA PRO A 46 33.65 -28.29 4.62
C PRO A 46 34.74 -28.63 3.60
N LEU A 47 34.90 -29.94 3.28
CA LEU A 47 35.87 -30.43 2.32
C LEU A 47 35.15 -31.04 1.11
N ILE A 48 35.57 -30.65 -0.09
CA ILE A 48 35.06 -31.21 -1.34
C ILE A 48 35.87 -32.43 -1.69
N SER A 49 35.19 -33.56 -1.91
CA SER A 49 35.82 -34.80 -2.35
C SER A 49 35.74 -34.88 -3.89
N GLY A 50 36.80 -34.45 -4.58
CA GLY A 50 36.86 -34.53 -6.04
C GLY A 50 37.22 -33.21 -6.74
N PRO A 51 37.14 -33.17 -8.08
CA PRO A 51 37.37 -31.95 -8.85
C PRO A 51 36.29 -30.89 -8.51
N VAL A 52 36.73 -29.64 -8.34
CA VAL A 52 35.83 -28.51 -8.03
C VAL A 52 35.33 -27.91 -9.34
N PRO A 53 34.04 -28.04 -9.65
CA PRO A 53 33.44 -27.42 -10.83
C PRO A 53 33.47 -25.89 -10.77
N GLY A 54 33.45 -25.22 -11.91
CA GLY A 54 33.51 -23.76 -11.99
C GLY A 54 32.31 -22.99 -11.37
N TRP A 55 31.23 -23.70 -11.05
CA TRP A 55 30.06 -23.14 -10.36
C TRP A 55 30.12 -23.28 -8.82
N ILE A 56 31.24 -23.88 -8.30
CA ILE A 56 31.51 -23.98 -6.87
C ILE A 56 32.75 -23.15 -6.54
N THR A 57 32.64 -22.36 -5.49
CA THR A 57 33.75 -21.62 -4.89
C THR A 57 33.99 -22.18 -3.48
N ALA A 58 35.18 -22.72 -3.24
CA ALA A 58 35.56 -23.20 -1.92
C ALA A 58 36.33 -22.11 -1.18
N HIS A 59 35.84 -21.70 -0.02
CA HIS A 59 36.51 -20.84 0.96
C HIS A 59 36.99 -21.70 2.15
N GLU A 60 37.82 -21.15 3.01
CA GLU A 60 38.32 -21.88 4.18
C GLU A 60 37.25 -22.40 5.13
N ASP A 61 36.16 -21.63 5.31
CA ASP A 61 35.11 -21.92 6.27
C ASP A 61 33.74 -22.28 5.62
N GLU A 62 33.59 -22.08 4.31
CA GLU A 62 32.36 -22.39 3.59
C GLU A 62 32.58 -22.78 2.14
N VAL A 63 31.71 -23.65 1.63
CA VAL A 63 31.61 -23.98 0.21
C VAL A 63 30.38 -23.31 -0.35
N VAL A 64 30.53 -22.47 -1.36
CA VAL A 64 29.48 -21.75 -2.03
C VAL A 64 29.23 -22.37 -3.41
N ALA A 65 28.05 -22.88 -3.63
CA ALA A 65 27.60 -23.39 -4.92
C ALA A 65 26.60 -22.38 -5.55
N ASP A 66 27.02 -21.76 -6.64
CA ASP A 66 26.16 -20.86 -7.43
C ASP A 66 25.42 -21.68 -8.49
N MET A 67 24.11 -21.77 -8.34
CA MET A 67 23.20 -22.47 -9.25
C MET A 67 22.58 -21.52 -10.31
N GLY A 68 23.21 -20.36 -10.52
CA GLY A 68 22.71 -19.33 -11.43
C GLY A 68 21.41 -18.69 -10.93
N PHE A 69 20.46 -18.50 -11.84
CA PHE A 69 19.17 -17.90 -11.45
C PHE A 69 18.39 -18.74 -10.42
N ALA A 70 18.58 -20.06 -10.37
CA ALA A 70 17.82 -20.92 -9.46
C ALA A 70 18.14 -20.65 -7.97
N GLY A 71 19.37 -20.19 -7.67
CA GLY A 71 19.70 -19.87 -6.30
C GLY A 71 21.18 -20.11 -5.95
N GLU A 72 21.45 -20.17 -4.67
CA GLU A 72 22.77 -20.34 -4.09
C GLU A 72 22.69 -21.28 -2.90
N VAL A 73 23.65 -22.16 -2.77
CA VAL A 73 23.81 -23.05 -1.61
C VAL A 73 25.13 -22.71 -0.93
N ARG A 74 25.10 -22.45 0.36
CA ARG A 74 26.30 -22.28 1.20
C ARG A 74 26.34 -23.37 2.24
N VAL A 75 27.39 -24.12 2.22
CA VAL A 75 27.66 -25.24 3.12
C VAL A 75 28.83 -24.86 4.03
N ALA A 76 28.56 -24.70 5.32
CA ALA A 76 29.55 -24.52 6.37
C ALA A 76 29.54 -25.75 7.28
N ALA A 77 30.52 -25.88 8.15
CA ALA A 77 30.67 -27.04 9.02
C ALA A 77 29.44 -27.32 9.91
N ASP A 78 28.77 -26.28 10.36
CA ASP A 78 27.64 -26.30 11.33
C ASP A 78 26.26 -26.08 10.69
N ARG A 79 26.23 -25.67 9.41
CA ARG A 79 24.97 -25.25 8.77
C ARG A 79 25.00 -25.33 7.25
N VAL A 80 23.85 -25.63 6.68
CA VAL A 80 23.59 -25.52 5.23
C VAL A 80 22.55 -24.42 5.00
N LYS A 81 22.93 -23.37 4.28
CA LYS A 81 22.02 -22.29 3.89
C LYS A 81 21.68 -22.44 2.42
N VAL A 82 20.40 -22.59 2.13
CA VAL A 82 19.90 -22.63 0.76
C VAL A 82 19.08 -21.38 0.49
N ARG A 83 19.51 -20.60 -0.49
CA ARG A 83 18.79 -19.44 -0.98
C ARG A 83 18.21 -19.76 -2.35
N LYS A 84 16.94 -20.10 -2.40
CA LYS A 84 16.23 -20.29 -3.66
C LYS A 84 15.82 -18.94 -4.22
N ARG A 85 16.12 -18.68 -5.51
CA ARG A 85 15.58 -17.53 -6.25
C ARG A 85 14.37 -18.00 -7.06
N PHE A 86 13.39 -17.14 -7.17
CA PHE A 86 12.22 -17.33 -8.02
C PHE A 86 11.74 -15.96 -8.50
N LEU A 87 10.99 -15.93 -9.59
CA LEU A 87 10.36 -14.71 -10.05
C LEU A 87 9.44 -14.16 -8.96
N GLY A 88 9.47 -12.86 -8.72
CA GLY A 88 8.67 -12.23 -7.66
C GLY A 88 7.18 -12.58 -7.70
N TRP A 89 6.64 -12.84 -8.90
CA TRP A 89 5.26 -13.27 -9.11
C TRP A 89 4.95 -14.69 -8.60
N ALA A 90 5.95 -15.54 -8.42
CA ALA A 90 5.73 -16.92 -7.99
C ALA A 90 5.12 -17.04 -6.58
N ASN A 91 5.32 -16.04 -5.74
CA ASN A 91 4.77 -15.97 -4.39
C ASN A 91 3.67 -14.90 -4.24
N PHE A 92 3.14 -14.40 -5.36
CA PHE A 92 2.06 -13.41 -5.34
C PHE A 92 0.79 -13.97 -4.67
N VAL A 93 0.36 -15.17 -5.04
CA VAL A 93 -0.84 -15.78 -4.48
C VAL A 93 -0.53 -16.46 -3.14
N PHE A 94 0.46 -17.36 -3.14
CA PHE A 94 0.86 -18.10 -1.96
C PHE A 94 2.35 -17.86 -1.67
N ASP A 95 2.67 -17.48 -0.46
CA ASP A 95 4.07 -17.31 -0.05
C ASP A 95 4.77 -18.66 0.22
N THR A 96 6.07 -18.60 0.42
CA THR A 96 6.91 -19.79 0.66
C THR A 96 6.57 -20.58 1.92
N ARG A 97 5.78 -20.02 2.85
CA ARG A 97 5.31 -20.68 4.07
C ARG A 97 4.01 -21.43 3.86
N SER A 98 3.29 -21.09 2.80
CA SER A 98 2.01 -21.73 2.48
C SER A 98 2.19 -23.17 2.00
N PRO A 99 1.37 -24.11 2.45
CA PRO A 99 1.35 -25.49 1.92
C PRO A 99 0.91 -25.56 0.45
N PHE A 100 0.35 -24.47 -0.09
CA PHE A 100 -0.05 -24.33 -1.49
C PHE A 100 1.06 -23.79 -2.40
N PHE A 101 2.16 -23.30 -1.83
CA PHE A 101 3.26 -22.74 -2.62
C PHE A 101 3.89 -23.76 -3.57
N GLY A 102 4.11 -23.33 -4.80
CA GLY A 102 4.74 -24.16 -5.85
C GLY A 102 3.84 -25.26 -6.44
N LYS A 103 2.57 -25.30 -6.07
CA LYS A 103 1.57 -26.19 -6.66
C LYS A 103 0.91 -25.53 -7.87
N SER A 104 0.52 -26.34 -8.86
CA SER A 104 -0.27 -25.86 -9.99
C SER A 104 -1.69 -25.46 -9.55
N ALA A 105 -2.36 -24.62 -10.33
CA ALA A 105 -3.73 -24.22 -10.05
C ALA A 105 -4.70 -25.42 -9.92
N GLY A 106 -4.50 -26.47 -10.73
CA GLY A 106 -5.30 -27.69 -10.65
C GLY A 106 -5.07 -28.47 -9.36
N GLU A 107 -3.82 -28.58 -8.91
CA GLU A 107 -3.49 -29.23 -7.62
C GLU A 107 -4.05 -28.44 -6.43
N VAL A 108 -3.98 -27.12 -6.47
CA VAL A 108 -4.58 -26.26 -5.42
C VAL A 108 -6.09 -26.45 -5.40
N ALA A 109 -6.75 -26.43 -6.55
CA ALA A 109 -8.20 -26.64 -6.66
C ALA A 109 -8.61 -28.02 -6.14
N SER A 110 -7.89 -29.07 -6.50
CA SER A 110 -8.17 -30.42 -6.01
C SER A 110 -7.99 -30.55 -4.49
N LEU A 111 -6.96 -29.92 -3.93
CA LEU A 111 -6.76 -29.89 -2.48
C LEU A 111 -7.85 -29.12 -1.74
N ILE A 112 -8.36 -28.05 -2.32
CA ILE A 112 -9.45 -27.25 -1.72
C ILE A 112 -10.76 -28.02 -1.74
N VAL A 113 -11.08 -28.72 -2.85
CA VAL A 113 -12.39 -29.38 -3.04
C VAL A 113 -12.45 -30.75 -2.38
N SER A 114 -11.41 -31.57 -2.52
CA SER A 114 -11.43 -33.00 -2.15
C SER A 114 -10.16 -33.48 -1.43
N GLY A 115 -9.22 -32.59 -1.13
CA GLY A 115 -7.99 -32.97 -0.44
C GLY A 115 -8.17 -33.15 1.07
N PRO A 116 -7.25 -33.88 1.74
CA PRO A 116 -7.24 -33.98 3.19
C PRO A 116 -7.01 -32.63 3.83
N GLU A 117 -7.51 -32.41 5.03
CA GLU A 117 -7.26 -31.19 5.80
C GLU A 117 -5.76 -30.98 6.02
N LEU A 118 -5.23 -29.88 5.49
CA LEU A 118 -3.80 -29.52 5.62
C LEU A 118 -3.48 -28.92 7.01
N LYS A 119 -4.51 -28.40 7.68
CA LYS A 119 -4.41 -27.89 9.06
C LYS A 119 -5.62 -28.40 9.84
N PRO A 120 -5.43 -29.13 10.97
CA PRO A 120 -6.52 -29.65 11.75
C PRO A 120 -7.55 -28.59 12.15
N GLY A 121 -8.83 -28.86 11.90
CA GLY A 121 -9.92 -27.95 12.27
C GLY A 121 -10.11 -26.74 11.36
N THR A 122 -9.42 -26.67 10.22
CA THR A 122 -9.57 -25.57 9.26
C THR A 122 -9.76 -26.12 7.86
N SER A 123 -10.85 -25.75 7.18
CA SER A 123 -11.05 -26.17 5.79
C SER A 123 -9.93 -25.63 4.89
N ASN A 124 -9.54 -26.41 3.86
CA ASN A 124 -8.49 -25.99 2.94
C ASN A 124 -8.83 -24.70 2.19
N LEU A 125 -10.11 -24.40 1.98
CA LEU A 125 -10.56 -23.13 1.40
C LEU A 125 -10.29 -21.94 2.34
N ALA A 126 -10.63 -22.08 3.63
CA ALA A 126 -10.37 -21.04 4.62
C ALA A 126 -8.86 -20.84 4.82
N LEU A 127 -8.10 -21.93 4.83
CA LEU A 127 -6.63 -21.89 4.90
C LEU A 127 -6.02 -21.19 3.68
N ALA A 128 -6.50 -21.46 2.48
CA ALA A 128 -6.05 -20.79 1.26
C ALA A 128 -6.36 -19.31 1.30
N GLY A 129 -7.58 -18.92 1.70
CA GLY A 129 -7.97 -17.52 1.88
C GLY A 129 -7.11 -16.78 2.89
N ASP A 130 -6.85 -17.40 4.05
CA ASP A 130 -5.97 -16.85 5.07
C ASP A 130 -4.54 -16.67 4.56
N ASN A 131 -3.97 -17.66 3.87
CA ASN A 131 -2.63 -17.60 3.31
C ASN A 131 -2.50 -16.53 2.21
N ILE A 132 -3.54 -16.28 1.43
CA ILE A 132 -3.56 -15.17 0.46
C ILE A 132 -3.62 -13.84 1.19
N TRP A 133 -4.56 -13.69 2.12
CA TRP A 133 -4.78 -12.45 2.84
C TRP A 133 -3.56 -12.04 3.68
N ASN A 134 -2.98 -12.99 4.41
CA ASN A 134 -1.83 -12.82 5.28
C ASN A 134 -0.50 -13.21 4.62
N ASN A 135 -0.40 -13.12 3.28
CA ASN A 135 0.82 -13.39 2.55
C ASN A 135 1.98 -12.57 3.12
N ALA A 136 3.06 -13.23 3.56
CA ALA A 136 4.15 -12.58 4.28
C ALA A 136 4.98 -11.62 3.42
N GLN A 137 4.98 -11.80 2.09
CA GLN A 137 5.79 -10.98 1.18
C GLN A 137 4.96 -9.87 0.52
N TRP A 138 3.77 -10.18 0.03
CA TRP A 138 2.91 -9.23 -0.67
C TRP A 138 1.93 -8.51 0.25
N GLN A 139 1.65 -9.07 1.45
CA GLN A 139 0.82 -8.45 2.48
C GLN A 139 -0.53 -7.93 1.96
N HIS A 140 -1.23 -8.74 1.15
CA HIS A 140 -2.44 -8.32 0.46
C HIS A 140 -3.47 -7.67 1.39
N GLY A 141 -3.75 -8.27 2.56
CA GLY A 141 -4.69 -7.72 3.52
C GLY A 141 -4.32 -6.35 4.03
N ASP A 142 -3.03 -6.14 4.30
CA ASP A 142 -2.55 -4.85 4.78
C ASP A 142 -2.53 -3.79 3.65
N VAL A 143 -2.16 -4.19 2.42
CA VAL A 143 -2.22 -3.30 1.24
C VAL A 143 -3.66 -2.82 1.02
N TRP A 144 -4.66 -3.72 1.03
CA TRP A 144 -6.06 -3.34 0.89
C TRP A 144 -6.56 -2.44 2.02
N THR A 145 -6.17 -2.75 3.25
CA THR A 145 -6.53 -1.94 4.43
C THR A 145 -5.92 -0.54 4.32
N LYS A 146 -4.66 -0.43 3.92
CA LYS A 146 -3.97 0.85 3.74
C LYS A 146 -4.51 1.65 2.56
N LEU A 147 -4.90 0.97 1.47
CA LEU A 147 -5.56 1.61 0.34
C LEU A 147 -6.91 2.22 0.75
N LEU A 148 -7.75 1.44 1.43
CA LEU A 148 -9.02 1.94 1.95
C LEU A 148 -8.81 3.09 2.93
N GLN A 149 -7.83 2.99 3.81
CA GLN A 149 -7.44 4.05 4.74
C GLN A 149 -7.07 5.35 3.99
N THR A 150 -6.32 5.25 2.88
CA THR A 150 -5.97 6.40 2.04
C THR A 150 -7.21 7.08 1.46
N ILE A 151 -8.14 6.29 0.91
CA ILE A 151 -9.39 6.80 0.32
C ILE A 151 -10.25 7.48 1.38
N VAL A 152 -10.45 6.85 2.54
CA VAL A 152 -11.24 7.39 3.66
C VAL A 152 -10.59 8.66 4.23
N MET A 153 -9.29 8.68 4.38
CA MET A 153 -8.54 9.83 4.86
C MET A 153 -8.70 11.03 3.93
N ALA A 154 -8.56 10.81 2.62
CA ALA A 154 -8.77 11.84 1.61
C ALA A 154 -10.22 12.33 1.60
N PHE A 155 -11.20 11.42 1.70
CA PHE A 155 -12.61 11.78 1.77
C PHE A 155 -12.93 12.63 3.00
N LEU A 156 -12.52 12.20 4.19
CA LEU A 156 -12.78 12.92 5.44
C LEU A 156 -12.15 14.31 5.43
N GLY A 157 -10.87 14.41 5.02
CA GLY A 157 -10.19 15.70 4.94
C GLY A 157 -10.90 16.67 3.97
N THR A 158 -11.24 16.21 2.77
CA THR A 158 -11.91 17.02 1.76
C THR A 158 -13.33 17.39 2.17
N ALA A 159 -14.13 16.43 2.66
CA ALA A 159 -15.51 16.68 3.06
C ALA A 159 -15.60 17.67 4.22
N LEU A 160 -14.80 17.47 5.27
CA LEU A 160 -14.75 18.39 6.40
C LEU A 160 -14.23 19.77 5.99
N GLY A 161 -13.20 19.83 5.14
CA GLY A 161 -12.69 21.08 4.55
C GLY A 161 -13.79 21.81 3.77
N GLY A 162 -14.55 21.10 2.94
CA GLY A 162 -15.69 21.64 2.19
C GLY A 162 -16.82 22.15 3.08
N ILE A 163 -17.16 21.43 4.15
CA ILE A 163 -18.19 21.85 5.12
C ILE A 163 -17.80 23.17 5.80
N VAL A 164 -16.53 23.34 6.17
CA VAL A 164 -16.04 24.59 6.75
C VAL A 164 -15.89 25.68 5.69
N ALA A 165 -15.41 25.37 4.51
CA ALA A 165 -15.25 26.29 3.39
C ALA A 165 -16.60 26.87 2.92
N PHE A 166 -17.67 26.06 2.98
CA PHE A 166 -19.01 26.45 2.50
C PHE A 166 -19.51 27.75 3.13
N PRO A 167 -19.69 27.90 4.45
CA PRO A 167 -20.14 29.16 5.03
C PRO A 167 -19.12 30.30 4.84
N LEU A 168 -17.83 30.01 4.93
CA LEU A 168 -16.78 31.02 4.75
C LEU A 168 -16.77 31.61 3.34
N ALA A 169 -17.11 30.81 2.32
CA ALA A 169 -17.20 31.27 0.94
C ALA A 169 -18.32 32.31 0.74
N PHE A 170 -19.48 32.16 1.39
CA PHE A 170 -20.55 33.17 1.35
C PHE A 170 -20.08 34.50 1.93
N PHE A 171 -19.33 34.50 3.03
CA PHE A 171 -18.77 35.73 3.59
C PHE A 171 -17.63 36.30 2.72
N ALA A 172 -16.94 35.47 1.95
CA ALA A 172 -15.88 35.89 1.04
C ALA A 172 -16.39 36.42 -0.30
N ALA A 173 -17.62 36.10 -0.73
CA ALA A 173 -18.18 36.51 -2.00
C ALA A 173 -18.60 37.99 -1.97
N ARG A 174 -18.10 38.78 -2.97
CA ARG A 174 -18.32 40.24 -3.05
C ARG A 174 -19.77 40.61 -3.35
N ASN A 175 -20.47 39.78 -4.06
CA ASN A 175 -21.87 40.01 -4.44
C ASN A 175 -22.87 39.70 -3.30
N ILE A 176 -22.40 39.04 -2.22
CA ILE A 176 -23.23 38.64 -1.08
C ILE A 176 -22.86 39.47 0.15
N THR A 177 -21.60 39.61 0.45
CA THR A 177 -21.12 40.31 1.66
C THR A 177 -20.81 41.76 1.37
N PRO A 178 -21.53 42.72 2.04
CA PRO A 178 -21.36 44.16 1.80
C PRO A 178 -20.03 44.71 2.32
N SER A 179 -19.39 44.04 3.29
CA SER A 179 -18.12 44.46 3.89
C SER A 179 -16.92 44.08 3.04
N ARG A 180 -16.29 45.05 2.37
CA ARG A 180 -15.06 44.87 1.61
C ARG A 180 -13.89 44.33 2.46
N LEU A 181 -13.83 44.70 3.74
CA LEU A 181 -12.80 44.22 4.64
C LEU A 181 -12.92 42.72 4.90
N VAL A 182 -14.13 42.25 5.27
CA VAL A 182 -14.39 40.82 5.50
C VAL A 182 -14.07 39.99 4.27
N ASN A 183 -14.53 40.44 3.10
CA ASN A 183 -14.25 39.79 1.83
C ASN A 183 -12.71 39.69 1.56
N GLN A 184 -11.97 40.77 1.71
CA GLN A 184 -10.52 40.76 1.47
C GLN A 184 -9.77 39.89 2.47
N VAL A 185 -10.11 39.98 3.75
CA VAL A 185 -9.48 39.18 4.80
C VAL A 185 -9.70 37.68 4.55
N LEU A 186 -10.93 37.26 4.25
CA LEU A 186 -11.22 35.85 3.96
C LEU A 186 -10.56 35.35 2.68
N LYS A 187 -10.53 36.16 1.62
CA LYS A 187 -9.80 35.79 0.40
C LYS A 187 -8.31 35.65 0.64
N ARG A 188 -7.69 36.54 1.44
CA ARG A 188 -6.29 36.41 1.83
C ARG A 188 -6.04 35.20 2.75
N PHE A 189 -6.99 34.91 3.64
CA PHE A 189 -6.92 33.70 4.45
C PHE A 189 -6.94 32.44 3.58
N PHE A 190 -7.83 32.35 2.60
CA PHE A 190 -7.84 31.23 1.66
C PHE A 190 -6.56 31.15 0.83
N ASP A 191 -6.07 32.30 0.32
CA ASP A 191 -4.81 32.35 -0.43
C ASP A 191 -3.63 31.88 0.43
N PHE A 192 -3.59 32.22 1.72
CA PHE A 192 -2.57 31.75 2.67
C PHE A 192 -2.68 30.24 2.91
N MET A 193 -3.86 29.73 3.23
CA MET A 193 -4.07 28.31 3.53
C MET A 193 -3.68 27.40 2.36
N ARG A 194 -4.03 27.75 1.13
CA ARG A 194 -3.70 27.00 -0.08
C ARG A 194 -2.25 27.17 -0.57
N SER A 195 -1.56 28.22 -0.11
CA SER A 195 -0.16 28.46 -0.50
C SER A 195 0.82 27.52 0.20
N ILE A 196 0.41 26.96 1.34
CA ILE A 196 1.18 25.97 2.06
C ILE A 196 0.91 24.59 1.46
N ASP A 197 1.95 23.94 0.97
CA ASP A 197 1.84 22.60 0.40
C ASP A 197 1.30 21.60 1.44
N MET A 198 0.43 20.68 0.98
CA MET A 198 -0.18 19.65 1.82
C MET A 198 0.87 18.81 2.57
N LEU A 199 2.05 18.63 1.98
CA LEU A 199 3.16 17.88 2.57
C LEU A 199 3.71 18.57 3.83
N ILE A 200 3.77 19.92 3.83
CA ILE A 200 4.19 20.73 4.99
C ILE A 200 3.17 20.57 6.12
N TRP A 201 1.87 20.66 5.80
CA TRP A 201 0.80 20.40 6.76
C TRP A 201 0.88 18.98 7.33
N ALA A 202 1.15 17.98 6.47
CA ALA A 202 1.29 16.60 6.91
C ALA A 202 2.46 16.41 7.89
N LEU A 203 3.62 17.02 7.61
CA LEU A 203 4.77 17.00 8.52
C LEU A 203 4.45 17.69 9.86
N PHE A 204 3.78 18.84 9.82
CA PHE A 204 3.36 19.54 11.02
C PHE A 204 2.43 18.68 11.89
N PHE A 205 1.38 18.09 11.30
CA PHE A 205 0.42 17.28 12.04
C PHE A 205 0.99 15.94 12.48
N THR A 206 1.89 15.35 11.70
CA THR A 206 2.61 14.13 12.11
C THR A 206 3.48 14.40 13.36
N ARG A 207 4.06 15.58 13.47
CA ARG A 207 4.78 15.99 14.68
C ARG A 207 3.86 16.29 15.86
N ALA A 208 2.69 16.87 15.61
CA ALA A 208 1.74 17.26 16.65
C ALA A 208 0.95 16.09 17.22
N PHE A 209 0.45 15.18 16.36
CA PHE A 209 -0.45 14.08 16.73
C PHE A 209 0.21 12.70 16.65
N GLY A 210 1.44 12.63 16.15
CA GLY A 210 2.10 11.37 15.82
C GLY A 210 1.77 10.88 14.40
N PRO A 211 2.53 9.88 13.90
CA PRO A 211 2.30 9.30 12.59
C PRO A 211 0.96 8.56 12.54
N GLY A 212 0.19 8.76 11.48
CA GLY A 212 -1.10 8.08 11.31
C GLY A 212 -2.11 8.84 10.46
N PRO A 213 -3.27 8.21 10.19
CA PRO A 213 -4.29 8.74 9.28
C PRO A 213 -4.93 10.05 9.77
N LEU A 214 -4.91 10.32 11.06
CA LEU A 214 -5.41 11.57 11.62
C LEU A 214 -4.57 12.77 11.14
N ALA A 215 -3.24 12.63 11.15
CA ALA A 215 -2.34 13.66 10.65
C ALA A 215 -2.55 13.96 9.16
N GLY A 216 -2.75 12.91 8.35
CA GLY A 216 -3.03 13.06 6.93
C GLY A 216 -4.39 13.70 6.65
N SER A 217 -5.44 13.26 7.34
CA SER A 217 -6.78 13.87 7.21
C SER A 217 -6.77 15.33 7.61
N ALA A 218 -6.04 15.69 8.69
CA ALA A 218 -5.89 17.08 9.11
C ALA A 218 -5.14 17.91 8.08
N ALA A 219 -4.07 17.40 7.48
CA ALA A 219 -3.32 18.09 6.44
C ALA A 219 -4.21 18.43 5.23
N ILE A 220 -4.97 17.44 4.76
CA ILE A 220 -5.93 17.63 3.66
C ILE A 220 -7.01 18.65 4.07
N PHE A 221 -7.58 18.52 5.25
CA PHE A 221 -8.60 19.42 5.77
C PHE A 221 -8.17 20.90 5.73
N PHE A 222 -6.98 21.21 6.24
CA PHE A 222 -6.48 22.59 6.25
C PHE A 222 -6.20 23.13 4.84
N THR A 223 -5.63 22.31 3.96
CA THR A 223 -5.40 22.69 2.56
C THR A 223 -6.72 22.96 1.85
N GLU A 224 -7.73 22.09 2.09
CA GLU A 224 -9.03 22.17 1.42
C GLU A 224 -9.90 23.34 1.89
N ILE A 225 -9.78 23.81 3.12
CA ILE A 225 -10.43 25.06 3.54
C ILE A 225 -9.99 26.20 2.63
N GLY A 226 -8.70 26.29 2.30
CA GLY A 226 -8.18 27.31 1.39
C GLY A 226 -8.63 27.12 -0.04
N THR A 227 -8.47 25.90 -0.58
CA THR A 227 -8.76 25.58 -1.98
C THR A 227 -10.25 25.69 -2.28
N LEU A 228 -11.09 24.97 -1.53
CA LEU A 228 -12.55 24.98 -1.72
C LEU A 228 -13.15 26.33 -1.33
N GLY A 229 -12.67 26.98 -0.25
CA GLY A 229 -13.14 28.31 0.15
C GLY A 229 -12.95 29.33 -0.95
N LYS A 230 -11.81 29.33 -1.61
CA LYS A 230 -11.52 30.19 -2.76
C LYS A 230 -12.41 29.84 -3.94
N THR A 231 -12.44 28.56 -4.34
CA THR A 231 -13.20 28.09 -5.50
C THR A 231 -14.71 28.35 -5.32
N TYR A 232 -15.25 28.08 -4.14
CA TYR A 232 -16.66 28.35 -3.84
C TYR A 232 -16.99 29.83 -3.87
N SER A 233 -16.10 30.68 -3.31
CA SER A 233 -16.32 32.14 -3.35
C SER A 233 -16.30 32.68 -4.77
N GLU A 234 -15.46 32.17 -5.65
CA GLU A 234 -15.41 32.52 -7.06
C GLU A 234 -16.63 32.00 -7.83
N ALA A 235 -17.10 30.80 -7.53
CA ALA A 235 -18.35 30.29 -8.11
C ALA A 235 -19.56 31.13 -7.72
N LEU A 236 -19.66 31.57 -6.44
CA LEU A 236 -20.68 32.48 -5.97
C LEU A 236 -20.65 33.85 -6.67
N GLU A 237 -19.46 34.36 -6.99
CA GLU A 237 -19.28 35.62 -7.69
C GLU A 237 -19.62 35.56 -9.18
N ASN A 238 -19.57 34.37 -9.79
CA ASN A 238 -19.79 34.14 -11.22
C ASN A 238 -21.19 33.59 -11.55
N ILE A 239 -22.10 33.52 -10.59
CA ILE A 239 -23.47 33.04 -10.78
C ILE A 239 -24.26 34.01 -11.67
N ASP A 240 -25.23 33.51 -12.45
CA ASP A 240 -26.18 34.36 -13.18
C ASP A 240 -27.09 35.11 -12.19
N ASP A 241 -27.25 36.41 -12.38
CA ASP A 241 -28.07 37.24 -11.51
C ASP A 241 -29.58 37.03 -11.72
N LYS A 242 -30.03 36.46 -12.85
CA LYS A 242 -31.46 36.28 -13.19
C LYS A 242 -32.28 35.50 -12.14
N PRO A 243 -31.82 34.31 -11.64
CA PRO A 243 -32.54 33.59 -10.60
C PRO A 243 -32.66 34.38 -9.31
N ARG A 244 -31.59 35.10 -8.96
CA ARG A 244 -31.54 35.99 -7.79
C ARG A 244 -32.51 37.14 -7.91
N GLU A 245 -32.54 37.86 -9.05
CA GLU A 245 -33.47 38.95 -9.33
C GLU A 245 -34.93 38.47 -9.34
N GLY A 246 -35.18 37.28 -9.88
CA GLY A 246 -36.52 36.68 -9.85
C GLY A 246 -37.04 36.48 -8.43
N VAL A 247 -36.21 36.04 -7.48
CA VAL A 247 -36.60 35.89 -6.07
C VAL A 247 -36.71 37.26 -5.39
N VAL A 248 -35.86 38.21 -5.68
CA VAL A 248 -35.93 39.58 -5.15
C VAL A 248 -37.23 40.26 -5.56
N SER A 249 -37.71 40.08 -6.80
CA SER A 249 -38.94 40.68 -7.30
C SER A 249 -40.21 40.23 -6.55
N THR A 250 -40.16 39.09 -5.83
CA THR A 250 -41.24 38.62 -4.96
C THR A 250 -41.29 39.33 -3.59
N GLY A 251 -40.36 40.26 -3.31
CA GLY A 251 -40.24 40.93 -2.01
C GLY A 251 -39.55 40.07 -0.92
N ALA A 252 -38.88 39.00 -1.31
CA ALA A 252 -38.16 38.12 -0.38
C ALA A 252 -37.01 38.87 0.32
N ASN A 253 -36.78 38.54 1.59
CA ASN A 253 -35.65 39.06 2.33
C ASN A 253 -34.34 38.44 1.86
N GLY A 254 -33.18 39.07 2.18
CA GLY A 254 -31.86 38.65 1.70
C GLY A 254 -31.51 37.18 1.98
N LEU A 255 -31.99 36.60 3.08
CA LEU A 255 -31.73 35.21 3.43
C LEU A 255 -32.54 34.23 2.55
N LEU A 256 -33.79 34.59 2.23
CA LEU A 256 -34.63 33.82 1.28
C LEU A 256 -34.08 33.91 -0.15
N VAL A 257 -33.54 35.07 -0.53
CA VAL A 257 -32.88 35.26 -1.82
C VAL A 257 -31.65 34.31 -1.94
N GLN A 258 -30.84 34.21 -0.90
CA GLN A 258 -29.72 33.25 -0.91
C GLN A 258 -30.20 31.80 -0.98
N ARG A 259 -31.24 31.46 -0.20
CA ARG A 259 -31.72 30.07 -0.13
C ARG A 259 -32.40 29.60 -1.43
N TYR A 260 -33.16 30.46 -2.08
CA TYR A 260 -33.98 30.06 -3.24
C TYR A 260 -33.42 30.58 -4.58
N GLY A 261 -32.69 31.66 -4.59
CA GLY A 261 -32.13 32.25 -5.81
C GLY A 261 -30.68 31.84 -6.07
N VAL A 262 -29.85 31.67 -5.01
CA VAL A 262 -28.39 31.40 -5.17
C VAL A 262 -28.07 29.93 -4.91
N LEU A 263 -28.49 29.40 -3.76
CA LEU A 263 -28.06 28.08 -3.29
C LEU A 263 -28.39 26.95 -4.26
N PRO A 264 -29.55 26.85 -4.90
CA PRO A 264 -29.85 25.75 -5.84
C PRO A 264 -28.95 25.74 -7.06
N GLU A 265 -28.43 26.90 -7.48
CA GLU A 265 -27.55 27.03 -8.64
C GLU A 265 -26.10 26.66 -8.30
N VAL A 266 -25.62 27.02 -7.12
CA VAL A 266 -24.22 26.76 -6.73
C VAL A 266 -23.97 25.38 -6.14
N ILE A 267 -24.96 24.72 -5.53
CA ILE A 267 -24.79 23.38 -4.92
C ILE A 267 -24.23 22.36 -5.91
N PRO A 268 -24.72 22.21 -7.14
CA PRO A 268 -24.17 21.26 -8.10
C PRO A 268 -22.68 21.56 -8.42
N VAL A 269 -22.32 22.84 -8.52
CA VAL A 269 -20.94 23.28 -8.76
C VAL A 269 -20.06 22.93 -7.55
N PHE A 270 -20.54 23.20 -6.34
CA PHE A 270 -19.80 22.89 -5.11
C PHE A 270 -19.56 21.40 -4.94
N ILE A 271 -20.58 20.58 -5.18
CA ILE A 271 -20.45 19.12 -5.12
C ILE A 271 -19.43 18.64 -6.17
N SER A 272 -19.54 19.13 -7.40
CA SER A 272 -18.60 18.78 -8.47
C SER A 272 -17.15 19.12 -8.11
N GLN A 273 -16.91 20.32 -7.59
CA GLN A 273 -15.59 20.76 -7.16
C GLN A 273 -15.07 19.95 -5.96
N THR A 274 -15.93 19.63 -5.01
CA THR A 274 -15.56 18.77 -3.87
C THR A 274 -15.15 17.37 -4.31
N LEU A 275 -15.92 16.77 -5.24
CA LEU A 275 -15.60 15.43 -5.78
C LEU A 275 -14.29 15.44 -6.58
N TYR A 276 -14.06 16.49 -7.36
CA TYR A 276 -12.79 16.68 -8.07
C TYR A 276 -11.60 16.77 -7.09
N GLN A 277 -11.75 17.56 -6.03
CA GLN A 277 -10.70 17.69 -5.02
C GLN A 277 -10.50 16.39 -4.24
N TRP A 278 -11.57 15.65 -3.92
CA TRP A 278 -11.42 14.34 -3.30
C TRP A 278 -10.61 13.36 -4.17
N GLU A 279 -10.89 13.30 -5.47
CA GLU A 279 -10.09 12.48 -6.41
C GLU A 279 -8.62 12.92 -6.41
N SER A 280 -8.35 14.21 -6.50
CA SER A 280 -7.00 14.77 -6.47
C SER A 280 -6.29 14.47 -5.15
N ASN A 281 -6.97 14.63 -4.03
CA ASN A 281 -6.46 14.38 -2.69
C ASN A 281 -6.20 12.89 -2.42
N THR A 282 -6.94 11.98 -3.06
CA THR A 282 -6.66 10.54 -2.98
C THR A 282 -5.28 10.21 -3.55
N ARG A 283 -4.87 10.87 -4.64
CA ARG A 283 -3.51 10.77 -5.19
C ARG A 283 -2.47 11.42 -4.28
N GLY A 284 -2.75 12.64 -3.81
CA GLY A 284 -1.88 13.36 -2.89
C GLY A 284 -1.67 12.64 -1.56
N ALA A 285 -2.71 11.99 -1.03
CA ALA A 285 -2.66 11.21 0.20
C ALA A 285 -1.66 10.05 0.14
N THR A 286 -1.40 9.50 -1.04
CA THR A 286 -0.33 8.50 -1.23
C THR A 286 1.05 9.10 -0.98
N ILE A 287 1.28 10.33 -1.41
CA ILE A 287 2.57 11.02 -1.23
C ILE A 287 2.79 11.40 0.23
N ILE A 288 1.78 11.97 0.90
CA ILE A 288 1.91 12.35 2.32
C ILE A 288 2.04 11.14 3.25
N GLY A 289 1.59 9.97 2.81
CA GLY A 289 1.83 8.71 3.51
C GLY A 289 3.31 8.43 3.72
N ALA A 290 4.16 8.74 2.74
CA ALA A 290 5.61 8.53 2.82
C ALA A 290 6.29 9.35 3.94
N VAL A 291 5.68 10.45 4.40
CA VAL A 291 6.17 11.24 5.55
C VAL A 291 5.51 10.87 6.87
N GLY A 292 4.82 9.72 6.92
CA GLY A 292 4.22 9.20 8.14
C GLY A 292 2.77 9.62 8.39
N ALA A 293 2.13 10.30 7.44
CA ALA A 293 0.74 10.74 7.60
C ALA A 293 -0.31 9.63 7.37
N GLY A 294 0.10 8.36 7.36
CA GLY A 294 -0.79 7.20 7.22
C GLY A 294 -1.09 6.83 5.77
N GLY A 295 -1.97 5.84 5.58
CA GLY A 295 -2.34 5.34 4.26
C GLY A 295 -1.30 4.43 3.62
N ILE A 296 -1.47 4.17 2.31
CA ILE A 296 -0.64 3.21 1.56
C ILE A 296 0.79 3.70 1.36
N GLY A 297 1.03 5.01 1.32
CA GLY A 297 2.36 5.58 1.14
C GLY A 297 3.30 5.35 2.34
N LEU A 298 2.81 4.87 3.47
CA LEU A 298 3.61 4.49 4.64
C LEU A 298 4.24 3.08 4.49
N LYS A 299 3.92 2.36 3.43
CA LYS A 299 4.42 1.00 3.10
C LYS A 299 5.60 1.03 2.08
#